data_43276f3e1d061873bb2d7056a1fbcd76
#
_entry.id   43276f3e1d061873bb2d7056a1fbcd76
#
_cell.length_a   1.000
_cell.length_b   1.000
_cell.length_c   1.000
_cell.angle_alpha   90.00
_cell.angle_beta   90.00
_cell.angle_gamma   90.00
#
_symmetry.space_group_name_H-M   'P 1'
#
loop_
_entity.id
_entity.type
_entity.pdbx_description
1 polymer ?
#
loop_
_entity_poly.entity_id
_entity_poly.type
_entity_poly.pdbx_seq_one_letter_code
_entity_poly.pdbx_strand_id
1 'polypeptide(L)'
;MSGIGFAFPMGETSDYFKPKFSTSLGLNVGVGNGGLFLYPKVSLHAFTFNQITPDAGYTYTIQKGRSTTYLLNMALGYRKIVNKWAFYGFAGAGGGFILTPQVGVNSTTLQVTQDNKSNGLGIAEGGAGIEYNIGGANLFVEASYMYGFGKIQNRTFNTVPITVGIKPNLSKLLSKL
;
A
#
# COMPACT_ATOMS: atom_id res chain seq x y z
N MET A 1 -14.60 -1.60 0.81
CA MET A 1 -14.00 -1.87 -0.50
C MET A 1 -12.80 -2.79 -0.33
N SER A 2 -12.62 -3.73 -1.27
CA SER A 2 -11.49 -4.64 -1.29
C SER A 2 -10.88 -4.62 -2.69
N GLY A 3 -9.58 -4.41 -2.79
CA GLY A 3 -8.87 -4.27 -4.06
C GLY A 3 -7.58 -5.08 -4.10
N ILE A 4 -7.22 -5.48 -5.31
CA ILE A 4 -5.95 -6.13 -5.64
C ILE A 4 -5.29 -5.39 -6.80
N GLY A 5 -3.97 -5.47 -6.90
CA GLY A 5 -3.23 -4.80 -7.96
C GLY A 5 -1.73 -4.87 -7.76
N PHE A 6 -1.07 -3.79 -8.15
CA PHE A 6 0.39 -3.66 -8.06
C PHE A 6 0.74 -2.29 -7.46
N ALA A 7 1.81 -2.24 -6.69
CA ALA A 7 2.40 -1.00 -6.20
C ALA A 7 3.73 -0.79 -6.95
N PHE A 8 3.80 0.27 -7.74
CA PHE A 8 4.96 0.59 -8.57
C PHE A 8 5.90 1.52 -7.79
N PRO A 9 7.11 1.06 -7.42
CA PRO A 9 8.12 1.91 -6.80
C PRO A 9 8.52 3.06 -7.72
N MET A 10 8.71 4.26 -7.16
CA MET A 10 9.02 5.48 -7.89
C MET A 10 10.32 6.10 -7.39
N GLY A 11 11.02 6.81 -8.30
CA GLY A 11 12.27 7.49 -7.98
C GLY A 11 13.32 6.53 -7.41
N GLU A 12 14.02 6.92 -6.35
CA GLU A 12 15.06 6.10 -5.70
C GLU A 12 14.55 4.75 -5.20
N THR A 13 13.24 4.61 -4.93
CA THR A 13 12.64 3.35 -4.49
C THR A 13 12.72 2.27 -5.56
N SER A 14 12.68 2.64 -6.85
CA SER A 14 12.76 1.71 -7.97
C SER A 14 14.12 1.04 -8.13
N ASP A 15 15.17 1.59 -7.50
CA ASP A 15 16.53 1.03 -7.56
C ASP A 15 16.63 -0.28 -6.76
N TYR A 16 15.87 -0.41 -5.67
CA TYR A 16 15.96 -1.54 -4.75
C TYR A 16 14.66 -2.34 -4.60
N PHE A 17 13.51 -1.79 -5.06
CA PHE A 17 12.25 -2.51 -5.10
C PHE A 17 11.71 -2.67 -6.52
N LYS A 18 11.11 -3.84 -6.79
CA LYS A 18 10.32 -4.07 -8.01
C LYS A 18 8.90 -4.50 -7.62
N PRO A 19 7.87 -4.09 -8.38
CA PRO A 19 6.48 -4.40 -8.07
C PRO A 19 6.23 -5.91 -8.15
N LYS A 20 5.46 -6.45 -7.20
CA LYS A 20 5.07 -7.86 -7.21
C LYS A 20 3.58 -8.06 -6.99
N PHE A 21 3.00 -7.45 -5.96
CA PHE A 21 1.59 -7.60 -5.61
C PHE A 21 1.17 -6.52 -4.63
N SER A 22 -0.08 -6.08 -4.74
CA SER A 22 -0.69 -5.14 -3.81
C SER A 22 -2.12 -5.56 -3.50
N THR A 23 -2.54 -5.39 -2.26
CA THR A 23 -3.93 -5.53 -1.87
C THR A 23 -4.29 -4.43 -0.88
N SER A 24 -5.55 -4.03 -0.89
CA SER A 24 -6.07 -3.04 0.03
C SER A 24 -7.48 -3.40 0.50
N LEU A 25 -7.75 -3.07 1.76
CA LEU A 25 -9.07 -3.15 2.36
C LEU A 25 -9.39 -1.78 2.97
N GLY A 26 -10.51 -1.19 2.59
CA GLY A 26 -10.89 0.13 3.09
C GLY A 26 -12.39 0.28 3.25
N LEU A 27 -12.78 1.28 4.03
CA LEU A 27 -14.16 1.67 4.26
C LEU A 27 -14.34 3.12 3.80
N ASN A 28 -15.45 3.41 3.12
CA ASN A 28 -15.86 4.79 2.84
C ASN A 28 -16.99 5.14 3.79
N VAL A 29 -16.70 5.97 4.78
CA VAL A 29 -17.68 6.45 5.75
C VAL A 29 -18.08 7.87 5.35
N GLY A 30 -19.32 8.03 4.83
CA GLY A 30 -19.84 9.33 4.42
C GLY A 30 -19.91 10.32 5.57
N VAL A 31 -19.53 11.57 5.33
CA VAL A 31 -19.59 12.67 6.29
C VAL A 31 -20.59 13.70 5.75
N GLY A 32 -21.76 13.79 6.37
CA GLY A 32 -22.85 14.64 5.90
C GLY A 32 -23.43 14.21 4.56
N ASN A 33 -24.10 15.12 3.84
CA ASN A 33 -24.80 14.85 2.58
C ASN A 33 -24.05 15.35 1.33
N GLY A 34 -22.83 15.88 1.49
CA GLY A 34 -22.12 16.62 0.43
C GLY A 34 -21.11 15.81 -0.38
N GLY A 35 -21.03 14.50 -0.22
CA GLY A 35 -20.06 13.67 -0.93
C GLY A 35 -18.70 13.53 -0.25
N LEU A 36 -18.50 14.20 0.88
CA LEU A 36 -17.31 13.99 1.73
C LEU A 36 -17.35 12.60 2.38
N PHE A 37 -16.19 11.96 2.52
CA PHE A 37 -16.07 10.69 3.22
C PHE A 37 -14.73 10.55 3.93
N LEU A 38 -14.75 9.82 5.04
CA LEU A 38 -13.57 9.29 5.69
C LEU A 38 -13.19 7.95 5.05
N TYR A 39 -11.91 7.72 4.87
CA TYR A 39 -11.38 6.53 4.20
C TYR A 39 -10.27 5.87 5.05
N PRO A 40 -10.63 5.13 6.12
CA PRO A 40 -9.70 4.20 6.74
C PRO A 40 -9.37 3.07 5.77
N LYS A 41 -8.07 2.81 5.57
CA LYS A 41 -7.55 1.83 4.61
C LYS A 41 -6.38 1.07 5.21
N VAL A 42 -6.42 -0.26 5.10
CA VAL A 42 -5.28 -1.15 5.34
C VAL A 42 -4.74 -1.60 4.00
N SER A 43 -3.43 -1.52 3.81
CA SER A 43 -2.77 -1.92 2.57
C SER A 43 -1.60 -2.85 2.83
N LEU A 44 -1.43 -3.81 1.94
CA LEU A 44 -0.29 -4.70 1.89
C LEU A 44 0.34 -4.61 0.50
N HIS A 45 1.63 -4.28 0.44
CA HIS A 45 2.38 -4.24 -0.80
C HIS A 45 3.58 -5.17 -0.71
N ALA A 46 3.65 -6.14 -1.62
CA ALA A 46 4.79 -7.03 -1.77
C ALA A 46 5.69 -6.52 -2.89
N PHE A 47 7.00 -6.60 -2.65
CA PHE A 47 8.03 -6.19 -3.59
C PHE A 47 9.10 -7.27 -3.71
N THR A 48 9.77 -7.32 -4.84
CA THR A 48 11.07 -7.95 -4.94
C THR A 48 12.11 -6.94 -4.46
N PHE A 49 12.94 -7.33 -3.50
CA PHE A 49 13.96 -6.49 -2.88
C PHE A 49 15.35 -6.87 -3.41
N ASN A 50 16.10 -5.87 -3.85
CA ASN A 50 17.51 -6.00 -4.18
C ASN A 50 18.28 -5.02 -3.29
N GLN A 51 19.11 -5.57 -2.41
CA GLN A 51 19.93 -4.77 -1.52
C GLN A 51 21.03 -4.06 -2.33
N ILE A 52 21.18 -2.75 -2.13
CA ILE A 52 22.19 -1.94 -2.82
C ILE A 52 23.45 -1.85 -1.98
N THR A 53 23.27 -1.57 -0.68
CA THR A 53 24.37 -1.42 0.27
C THR A 53 24.43 -2.65 1.17
N PRO A 54 25.57 -3.35 1.26
CA PRO A 54 25.74 -4.45 2.21
C PRO A 54 25.46 -4.01 3.64
N ASP A 55 24.96 -4.91 4.48
CA ASP A 55 24.88 -4.67 5.91
C ASP A 55 26.29 -4.58 6.52
N ALA A 56 26.44 -3.86 7.63
CA ALA A 56 27.72 -3.64 8.28
C ALA A 56 28.41 -4.99 8.62
N GLY A 57 29.65 -5.12 8.20
CA GLY A 57 30.46 -6.33 8.41
C GLY A 57 30.35 -7.39 7.29
N TYR A 58 29.59 -7.11 6.22
CA TYR A 58 29.43 -8.04 5.10
C TYR A 58 29.86 -7.41 3.77
N THR A 59 30.31 -8.27 2.83
CA THR A 59 30.71 -7.89 1.47
C THR A 59 29.68 -8.29 0.41
N TYR A 60 28.61 -8.99 0.79
CA TYR A 60 27.57 -9.49 -0.13
C TYR A 60 26.26 -8.73 0.06
N THR A 61 25.43 -8.73 -0.96
CA THR A 61 24.09 -8.13 -0.98
C THR A 61 23.02 -9.18 -1.28
N ILE A 62 21.83 -8.98 -0.73
CA ILE A 62 20.68 -9.84 -1.00
C ILE A 62 20.07 -9.44 -2.34
N GLN A 63 19.90 -10.40 -3.23
CA GLN A 63 19.23 -10.22 -4.52
C GLN A 63 17.96 -11.06 -4.59
N LYS A 64 16.92 -10.49 -5.23
CA LYS A 64 15.60 -11.13 -5.40
C LYS A 64 14.92 -11.53 -4.07
N GLY A 65 15.25 -10.86 -2.97
CA GLY A 65 14.60 -11.03 -1.69
C GLY A 65 13.13 -10.61 -1.76
N ARG A 66 12.33 -11.04 -0.79
CA ARG A 66 10.94 -10.61 -0.63
C ARG A 66 10.85 -9.52 0.41
N SER A 67 10.24 -8.40 0.07
CA SER A 67 9.87 -7.37 1.03
C SER A 67 8.35 -7.19 1.05
N THR A 68 7.81 -6.86 2.20
CA THR A 68 6.36 -6.64 2.36
C THR A 68 6.12 -5.45 3.26
N THR A 69 5.26 -4.52 2.83
CA THR A 69 4.77 -3.42 3.66
C THR A 69 3.39 -3.72 4.19
N TYR A 70 3.13 -3.30 5.42
CA TYR A 70 1.83 -3.32 6.09
C TYR A 70 1.54 -1.90 6.54
N LEU A 71 0.49 -1.30 5.99
CA LEU A 71 0.16 0.11 6.19
C LEU A 71 -1.28 0.27 6.64
N LEU A 72 -1.48 1.16 7.60
CA LEU A 72 -2.79 1.64 8.03
C LEU A 72 -2.84 3.14 7.72
N ASN A 73 -3.84 3.54 6.96
CA ASN A 73 -4.07 4.92 6.52
C ASN A 73 -5.43 5.43 6.97
N MET A 74 -5.48 6.73 7.24
CA MET A 74 -6.71 7.49 7.37
C MET A 74 -6.68 8.65 6.39
N ALA A 75 -7.64 8.68 5.48
CA ALA A 75 -7.76 9.75 4.49
C ALA A 75 -9.12 10.42 4.55
N LEU A 76 -9.18 11.65 4.09
CA LEU A 76 -10.40 12.39 3.78
C LEU A 76 -10.54 12.45 2.27
N GLY A 77 -11.74 12.18 1.76
CA GLY A 77 -12.01 12.20 0.34
C GLY A 77 -13.31 12.91 0.00
N TYR A 78 -13.43 13.21 -1.28
CA TYR A 78 -14.66 13.72 -1.87
C TYR A 78 -15.07 12.87 -3.06
N ARG A 79 -16.36 12.52 -3.15
CA ARG A 79 -16.93 11.68 -4.19
C ARG A 79 -18.11 12.39 -4.87
N LYS A 80 -18.09 12.43 -6.20
CA LYS A 80 -19.18 12.91 -7.05
C LYS A 80 -19.78 11.74 -7.83
N ILE A 81 -21.08 11.58 -7.72
CA ILE A 81 -21.82 10.53 -8.43
C ILE A 81 -22.49 11.15 -9.67
N VAL A 82 -22.31 10.51 -10.81
CA VAL A 82 -22.92 10.89 -12.09
C VAL A 82 -23.50 9.60 -12.70
N ASN A 83 -24.82 9.44 -12.62
CA ASN A 83 -25.54 8.23 -13.04
C ASN A 83 -25.01 6.96 -12.33
N LYS A 84 -24.46 6.01 -13.12
CA LYS A 84 -23.87 4.77 -12.61
C LYS A 84 -22.38 4.91 -12.24
N TRP A 85 -21.77 6.06 -12.55
CA TRP A 85 -20.37 6.32 -12.27
C TRP A 85 -20.19 7.17 -11.03
N ALA A 86 -19.14 6.93 -10.29
CA ALA A 86 -18.67 7.82 -9.26
C ALA A 86 -17.18 8.09 -9.44
N PHE A 87 -16.81 9.34 -9.31
CA PHE A 87 -15.43 9.81 -9.34
C PHE A 87 -15.08 10.30 -7.95
N TYR A 88 -13.91 9.92 -7.45
CA TYR A 88 -13.47 10.36 -6.13
C TYR A 88 -11.99 10.65 -6.09
N GLY A 89 -11.64 11.56 -5.19
CA GLY A 89 -10.27 11.83 -4.81
C GLY A 89 -10.15 11.81 -3.30
N PHE A 90 -8.97 11.52 -2.79
CA PHE A 90 -8.68 11.47 -1.37
C PHE A 90 -7.24 11.86 -1.08
N ALA A 91 -7.03 12.35 0.15
CA ALA A 91 -5.70 12.59 0.70
C ALA A 91 -5.70 12.27 2.17
N GLY A 92 -4.59 11.76 2.67
CA GLY A 92 -4.47 11.35 4.05
C GLY A 92 -3.05 10.98 4.44
N ALA A 93 -2.94 10.47 5.65
CA ALA A 93 -1.68 10.02 6.20
C ALA A 93 -1.88 8.74 7.02
N GLY A 94 -0.79 8.08 7.28
CA GLY A 94 -0.81 6.85 8.06
C GLY A 94 0.58 6.36 8.36
N GLY A 95 0.67 5.09 8.67
CA GLY A 95 1.93 4.46 8.94
C GLY A 95 1.82 2.96 9.07
N GLY A 96 2.93 2.35 9.32
CA GLY A 96 3.05 0.92 9.46
C GLY A 96 4.50 0.50 9.48
N PHE A 97 4.79 -0.61 8.86
CA PHE A 97 6.16 -1.12 8.79
C PHE A 97 6.41 -1.87 7.48
N ILE A 98 7.68 -1.94 7.14
CA ILE A 98 8.18 -2.72 6.02
C ILE A 98 9.13 -3.79 6.54
N LEU A 99 8.92 -5.01 6.09
CA LEU A 99 9.81 -6.14 6.32
C LEU A 99 10.76 -6.28 5.14
N THR A 100 12.06 -6.21 5.41
CA THR A 100 13.11 -6.45 4.42
C THR A 100 13.97 -7.64 4.87
N PRO A 101 14.39 -8.51 3.96
CA PRO A 101 15.25 -9.64 4.32
C PRO A 101 16.61 -9.15 4.80
N GLN A 102 17.12 -9.79 5.83
CA GLN A 102 18.47 -9.61 6.37
C GLN A 102 19.14 -10.98 6.50
N VAL A 103 20.41 -11.05 6.17
CA VAL A 103 21.20 -12.28 6.32
C VAL A 103 22.20 -12.10 7.46
N GLY A 104 22.16 -13.01 8.41
CA GLY A 104 23.16 -13.17 9.46
C GLY A 104 24.10 -14.32 9.10
N VAL A 105 25.41 -14.12 9.23
CA VAL A 105 26.41 -15.18 9.07
C VAL A 105 27.15 -15.36 10.37
N ASN A 106 27.07 -16.56 10.92
CA ASN A 106 27.90 -16.96 12.05
C ASN A 106 29.16 -17.63 11.52
N SER A 107 30.28 -16.91 11.53
CA SER A 107 31.58 -17.41 11.03
C SER A 107 32.15 -18.56 11.84
N THR A 108 31.75 -18.71 13.11
CA THR A 108 32.25 -19.79 14.00
C THR A 108 31.52 -21.11 13.72
N THR A 109 30.21 -21.07 13.46
CA THR A 109 29.39 -22.27 13.20
C THR A 109 29.15 -22.49 11.71
N LEU A 110 29.63 -21.61 10.83
CA LEU A 110 29.39 -21.61 9.37
C LEU A 110 27.89 -21.63 9.01
N GLN A 111 27.04 -21.12 9.90
CA GLN A 111 25.60 -21.05 9.68
C GLN A 111 25.20 -19.71 9.08
N VAL A 112 24.35 -19.79 8.05
CA VAL A 112 23.71 -18.61 7.43
C VAL A 112 22.25 -18.61 7.86
N THR A 113 21.84 -17.56 8.57
CA THR A 113 20.45 -17.34 8.97
C THR A 113 19.86 -16.23 8.11
N GLN A 114 18.61 -16.41 7.68
CA GLN A 114 17.85 -15.38 7.00
C GLN A 114 16.73 -14.92 7.92
N ASP A 115 16.79 -13.66 8.33
CA ASP A 115 15.81 -13.01 9.17
C ASP A 115 15.12 -11.86 8.41
N ASN A 116 14.06 -11.30 9.00
CA ASN A 116 13.40 -10.12 8.48
C ASN A 116 13.66 -8.93 9.40
N LYS A 117 14.24 -7.88 8.84
CA LYS A 117 14.36 -6.58 9.51
C LYS A 117 13.08 -5.80 9.33
N SER A 118 12.48 -5.36 10.43
CA SER A 118 11.30 -4.48 10.43
C SER A 118 11.75 -3.03 10.53
N ASN A 119 11.27 -2.19 9.60
CA ASN A 119 11.49 -0.75 9.62
C ASN A 119 10.13 -0.04 9.69
N GLY A 120 9.95 0.85 10.66
CA GLY A 120 8.76 1.69 10.76
C GLY A 120 8.68 2.66 9.58
N LEU A 121 7.47 2.90 9.09
CA LEU A 121 7.20 3.74 7.94
C LEU A 121 5.99 4.63 8.20
N GLY A 122 6.19 5.95 8.30
CA GLY A 122 5.12 6.94 8.20
C GLY A 122 4.88 7.28 6.74
N ILE A 123 3.64 7.47 6.33
CA ILE A 123 3.30 7.79 4.95
C ILE A 123 2.29 8.94 4.84
N ALA A 124 2.41 9.72 3.77
CA ALA A 124 1.33 10.53 3.22
C ALA A 124 0.85 9.87 1.92
N GLU A 125 -0.46 9.87 1.70
CA GLU A 125 -1.06 9.28 0.51
C GLU A 125 -2.09 10.24 -0.08
N GLY A 126 -2.06 10.40 -1.40
CA GLY A 126 -3.09 11.09 -2.17
C GLY A 126 -3.44 10.28 -3.41
N GLY A 127 -4.73 10.22 -3.74
CA GLY A 127 -5.16 9.39 -4.85
C GLY A 127 -6.52 9.75 -5.40
N ALA A 128 -6.87 9.06 -6.48
CA ALA A 128 -8.15 9.19 -7.14
C ALA A 128 -8.64 7.82 -7.65
N GLY A 129 -9.94 7.71 -7.82
CA GLY A 129 -10.54 6.51 -8.37
C GLY A 129 -11.86 6.74 -9.05
N ILE A 130 -12.26 5.71 -9.79
CA ILE A 130 -13.51 5.67 -10.52
C ILE A 130 -14.27 4.43 -10.05
N GLU A 131 -15.54 4.57 -9.76
CA GLU A 131 -16.45 3.47 -9.41
C GLU A 131 -17.55 3.34 -10.46
N TYR A 132 -17.95 2.11 -10.76
CA TYR A 132 -19.10 1.81 -11.58
C TYR A 132 -20.11 0.96 -10.80
N ASN A 133 -21.35 1.41 -10.70
CA ASN A 133 -22.41 0.75 -9.94
C ASN A 133 -23.04 -0.38 -10.75
N ILE A 134 -22.94 -1.61 -10.21
CA ILE A 134 -23.53 -2.84 -10.80
C ILE A 134 -24.78 -3.30 -10.05
N GLY A 135 -25.39 -2.42 -9.22
CA GLY A 135 -26.63 -2.68 -8.46
C GLY A 135 -26.43 -2.93 -6.97
N GLY A 136 -25.82 -4.03 -6.59
CA GLY A 136 -25.54 -4.38 -5.17
C GLY A 136 -24.15 -3.99 -4.69
N ALA A 137 -23.26 -3.64 -5.62
CA ALA A 137 -21.88 -3.26 -5.37
C ALA A 137 -21.38 -2.27 -6.42
N ASN A 138 -20.22 -1.69 -6.18
CA ASN A 138 -19.48 -0.92 -7.18
C ASN A 138 -18.18 -1.67 -7.52
N LEU A 139 -17.86 -1.75 -8.80
CA LEU A 139 -16.51 -2.05 -9.25
C LEU A 139 -15.70 -0.76 -9.20
N PHE A 140 -14.43 -0.83 -8.83
CA PHE A 140 -13.59 0.36 -8.78
C PHE A 140 -12.20 0.12 -9.36
N VAL A 141 -11.61 1.21 -9.84
CA VAL A 141 -10.19 1.34 -10.13
C VAL A 141 -9.69 2.54 -9.34
N GLU A 142 -8.61 2.35 -8.60
CA GLU A 142 -7.99 3.39 -7.77
C GLU A 142 -6.49 3.45 -8.06
N ALA A 143 -5.96 4.66 -8.20
CA ALA A 143 -4.54 4.94 -8.23
C ALA A 143 -4.20 5.97 -7.17
N SER A 144 -3.11 5.77 -6.44
CA SER A 144 -2.64 6.73 -5.44
C SER A 144 -1.12 6.90 -5.52
N TYR A 145 -0.63 7.97 -4.94
CA TYR A 145 0.79 8.20 -4.71
C TYR A 145 1.03 8.17 -3.21
N MET A 146 1.95 7.33 -2.78
CA MET A 146 2.39 7.21 -1.40
C MET A 146 3.81 7.75 -1.26
N TYR A 147 3.98 8.71 -0.36
CA TYR A 147 5.26 9.26 0.06
C TYR A 147 5.59 8.76 1.47
N GLY A 148 6.71 8.05 1.61
CA GLY A 148 7.17 7.54 2.91
C GLY A 148 8.17 8.49 3.57
N PHE A 149 7.92 8.84 4.82
CA PHE A 149 8.82 9.68 5.64
C PHE A 149 10.02 8.89 6.21
N GLY A 150 9.94 7.56 6.22
CA GLY A 150 11.03 6.69 6.65
C GLY A 150 12.06 6.45 5.55
N LYS A 151 13.31 6.23 5.94
CA LYS A 151 14.39 5.85 5.01
C LYS A 151 14.63 4.35 5.08
N ILE A 152 14.70 3.71 3.89
CA ILE A 152 15.11 2.33 3.71
C ILE A 152 16.42 2.36 2.94
N GLN A 153 17.50 1.82 3.51
CA GLN A 153 18.85 1.93 2.94
C GLN A 153 19.26 3.38 2.62
N ASN A 154 18.93 4.33 3.52
CA ASN A 154 19.17 5.77 3.40
C ASN A 154 18.41 6.48 2.25
N ARG A 155 17.43 5.83 1.63
CA ARG A 155 16.61 6.36 0.53
C ARG A 155 15.15 6.47 0.94
N THR A 156 14.42 7.42 0.36
CA THR A 156 12.99 7.62 0.59
C THR A 156 12.19 6.49 -0.02
N PHE A 157 11.04 6.17 0.58
CA PHE A 157 10.10 5.17 0.07
C PHE A 157 8.94 5.86 -0.64
N ASN A 158 8.88 5.73 -1.97
CA ASN A 158 7.80 6.28 -2.79
C ASN A 158 7.21 5.19 -3.67
N THR A 159 5.88 5.13 -3.76
CA THR A 159 5.21 4.12 -4.59
C THR A 159 3.86 4.62 -5.13
N VAL A 160 3.48 4.09 -6.28
CA VAL A 160 2.17 4.31 -6.92
C VAL A 160 1.41 2.99 -6.94
N PRO A 161 0.56 2.71 -5.95
CA PRO A 161 -0.38 1.60 -6.01
C PRO A 161 -1.46 1.86 -7.07
N ILE A 162 -1.73 0.86 -7.89
CA ILE A 162 -2.88 0.80 -8.79
C ILE A 162 -3.66 -0.45 -8.44
N THR A 163 -4.92 -0.29 -8.03
CA THR A 163 -5.77 -1.38 -7.56
C THR A 163 -7.11 -1.38 -8.29
N VAL A 164 -7.61 -2.57 -8.53
CA VAL A 164 -8.97 -2.81 -9.01
C VAL A 164 -9.70 -3.67 -8.00
N GLY A 165 -11.00 -3.49 -7.86
CA GLY A 165 -11.70 -4.25 -6.83
C GLY A 165 -13.20 -4.01 -6.78
N ILE A 166 -13.77 -4.45 -5.66
CA ILE A 166 -15.20 -4.38 -5.41
C ILE A 166 -15.49 -3.64 -4.10
N LYS A 167 -16.54 -2.85 -4.11
CA LYS A 167 -17.06 -2.12 -2.98
C LYS A 167 -18.53 -2.48 -2.79
N PRO A 168 -18.86 -3.41 -1.87
CA PRO A 168 -20.24 -3.76 -1.57
C PRO A 168 -20.99 -2.57 -0.97
N ASN A 169 -22.27 -2.44 -1.30
CA ASN A 169 -23.15 -1.42 -0.73
C ASN A 169 -23.70 -1.90 0.61
N LEU A 170 -22.97 -1.62 1.69
CA LEU A 170 -23.30 -2.08 3.04
C LEU A 170 -24.67 -1.55 3.53
N SER A 171 -25.07 -0.35 3.14
CA SER A 171 -26.37 0.22 3.54
C SER A 171 -27.53 -0.59 2.98
N LYS A 172 -27.42 -1.09 1.74
CA LYS A 172 -28.41 -1.98 1.14
C LYS A 172 -28.38 -3.41 1.72
N LEU A 173 -27.23 -3.84 2.23
CA LEU A 173 -27.10 -5.16 2.86
C LEU A 173 -27.77 -5.17 4.25
N LEU A 174 -27.53 -4.10 5.04
CA LEU A 174 -28.07 -3.96 6.38
C LEU A 174 -29.59 -3.67 6.39
N SER A 175 -30.13 -3.09 5.33
CA SER A 175 -31.60 -2.85 5.21
C SER A 175 -32.39 -4.10 4.82
N LYS A 176 -31.73 -5.24 4.56
CA LYS A 176 -32.36 -6.53 4.25
C LYS A 176 -32.27 -7.55 5.41
N LEU A 177 -31.60 -7.18 6.50
CA LEU A 177 -31.58 -7.90 7.79
C LEU A 177 -32.62 -7.31 8.75
#